data_04bb9cf5a3589122b253c52e60dd790a
#
_entry.id   04bb9cf5a3589122b253c52e60dd790a
#
_cell.length_a   1.000
_cell.length_b   1.000
_cell.length_c   1.000
_cell.angle_alpha   90.00
_cell.angle_beta   90.00
_cell.angle_gamma   90.00
#
_symmetry.space_group_name_H-M   'P 1'
#
loop_
_entity.id
_entity.type
_entity.pdbx_description
1 polymer ?
#
loop_
_entity_poly.entity_id
_entity_poly.type
_entity_poly.pdbx_seq_one_letter_code
_entity_poly.pdbx_strand_id
1 'polypeptide(L)'
;DSVASRGLGDVYKRQAHNLRAMKTAGFEVDRMVACGGATKSRDWIQMHADVTGVPIALTEVGDAVVLGTCMVAAVGAGLFKDLPEAATQMVHEIDFIEPDQERHEEYQYYVDKYCDTYPQLRLMIHDMVDHEADKN
;
A
#
# COMPACT_ATOMS: atom_id res chain seq x y z
N ASP A 1 -11.63 0.24 20.32
CA ASP A 1 -10.83 -0.93 19.87
C ASP A 1 -11.74 -2.02 19.33
N SER A 2 -12.05 -1.95 18.03
CA SER A 2 -12.84 -3.02 17.44
C SER A 2 -11.96 -4.25 17.20
N VAL A 3 -12.54 -5.45 17.36
CA VAL A 3 -11.87 -6.73 17.10
C VAL A 3 -11.33 -6.79 15.65
N ALA A 4 -11.94 -6.05 14.73
CA ALA A 4 -11.51 -5.91 13.33
C ALA A 4 -10.11 -5.28 13.18
N SER A 5 -9.69 -4.41 14.11
CA SER A 5 -8.37 -3.79 14.05
C SER A 5 -7.22 -4.74 14.41
N ARG A 6 -7.51 -5.84 15.11
CA ARG A 6 -6.48 -6.79 15.58
C ARG A 6 -5.92 -7.68 14.48
N GLY A 7 -6.68 -7.93 13.41
CA GLY A 7 -6.23 -8.72 12.26
C GLY A 7 -5.60 -7.93 11.13
N LEU A 8 -5.68 -6.60 11.17
CA LEU A 8 -5.20 -5.72 10.09
C LEU A 8 -3.82 -5.12 10.37
N GLY A 9 -3.26 -5.38 11.55
CA GLY A 9 -1.96 -4.85 11.96
C GLY A 9 -0.78 -5.29 11.10
N ASP A 10 -0.91 -6.37 10.36
CA ASP A 10 0.11 -6.86 9.43
C ASP A 10 0.05 -6.17 8.06
N VAL A 11 -1.10 -5.64 7.65
CA VAL A 11 -1.30 -5.03 6.32
C VAL A 11 -0.42 -3.79 6.15
N TYR A 12 -0.48 -2.84 7.08
CA TYR A 12 0.33 -1.62 7.01
C TYR A 12 1.82 -1.89 7.26
N LYS A 13 2.17 -2.86 8.13
CA LYS A 13 3.56 -3.26 8.35
C LYS A 13 4.16 -3.90 7.09
N ARG A 14 3.39 -4.73 6.38
CA ARG A 14 3.81 -5.31 5.11
C ARG A 14 4.01 -4.24 4.04
N GLN A 15 3.16 -3.21 3.99
CA GLN A 15 3.34 -2.10 3.06
C GLN A 15 4.65 -1.35 3.35
N ALA A 16 4.94 -1.03 4.61
CA ALA A 16 6.21 -0.41 5.00
C ALA A 16 7.41 -1.31 4.64
N HIS A 17 7.31 -2.63 4.86
CA HIS A 17 8.34 -3.58 4.45
C HIS A 17 8.59 -3.56 2.93
N ASN A 18 7.52 -3.53 2.13
CA ASN A 18 7.63 -3.45 0.66
C ASN A 18 8.31 -2.15 0.21
N LEU A 19 7.96 -1.01 0.81
CA LEU A 19 8.61 0.27 0.50
C LEU A 19 10.09 0.28 0.90
N ARG A 20 10.46 -0.34 2.03
CA ARG A 20 11.87 -0.54 2.40
C ARG A 20 12.61 -1.41 1.38
N ALA A 21 11.99 -2.48 0.89
CA ALA A 21 12.57 -3.33 -0.13
C ALA A 21 12.78 -2.57 -1.46
N MET A 22 11.80 -1.76 -1.87
CA MET A 22 11.92 -0.87 -3.04
C MET A 22 13.06 0.12 -2.88
N LYS A 23 13.18 0.77 -1.72
CA LYS A 23 14.27 1.70 -1.41
C LYS A 23 15.63 1.01 -1.46
N THR A 24 15.73 -0.21 -0.93
CA THR A 24 16.96 -1.02 -1.01
C THR A 24 17.33 -1.37 -2.46
N ALA A 25 16.33 -1.52 -3.33
CA ALA A 25 16.53 -1.75 -4.76
C ALA A 25 16.80 -0.45 -5.57
N GLY A 26 16.91 0.70 -4.90
CA GLY A 26 17.21 1.99 -5.51
C GLY A 26 16.00 2.78 -6.02
N PHE A 27 14.78 2.37 -5.65
CA PHE A 27 13.56 3.12 -5.96
C PHE A 27 13.12 3.95 -4.76
N GLU A 28 13.02 5.25 -4.94
CA GLU A 28 12.43 6.14 -3.93
C GLU A 28 10.95 6.36 -4.26
N VAL A 29 10.13 6.38 -3.21
CA VAL A 29 8.69 6.63 -3.30
C VAL A 29 8.40 7.90 -2.51
N ASP A 30 8.16 8.99 -3.24
CA ASP A 30 7.91 10.30 -2.64
C ASP A 30 6.45 10.48 -2.21
N ARG A 31 5.54 9.72 -2.82
CA ARG A 31 4.12 9.72 -2.49
C ARG A 31 3.44 8.42 -2.92
N MET A 32 2.33 8.13 -2.29
CA MET A 32 1.41 7.07 -2.68
C MET A 32 0.06 7.67 -3.10
N VAL A 33 -0.66 6.98 -3.97
CA VAL A 33 -2.05 7.31 -4.31
C VAL A 33 -2.94 6.17 -3.82
N ALA A 34 -3.92 6.48 -2.98
CA ALA A 34 -4.85 5.49 -2.48
C ALA A 34 -6.19 5.55 -3.22
N CYS A 35 -6.72 4.37 -3.53
CA CYS A 35 -8.02 4.21 -4.17
C CYS A 35 -8.77 3.00 -3.57
N GLY A 36 -10.04 2.85 -3.92
CA GLY A 36 -10.87 1.74 -3.48
C GLY A 36 -11.55 1.96 -2.13
N GLY A 37 -12.14 0.90 -1.58
CA GLY A 37 -12.97 0.96 -0.39
C GLY A 37 -12.27 1.45 0.89
N ALA A 38 -10.97 1.25 0.99
CA ALA A 38 -10.17 1.68 2.14
C ALA A 38 -10.12 3.21 2.30
N THR A 39 -10.25 3.98 1.21
CA THR A 39 -10.24 5.44 1.23
C THR A 39 -11.43 6.05 1.97
N LYS A 40 -12.47 5.26 2.25
CA LYS A 40 -13.63 5.67 3.05
C LYS A 40 -13.31 5.86 4.53
N SER A 41 -12.19 5.32 5.00
CA SER A 41 -11.72 5.48 6.38
C SER A 41 -10.47 6.35 6.41
N ARG A 42 -10.65 7.61 6.79
CA ARG A 42 -9.52 8.54 6.93
C ARG A 42 -8.48 8.06 7.94
N ASP A 43 -8.93 7.47 9.05
CA ASP A 43 -8.03 6.93 10.07
C ASP A 43 -7.18 5.77 9.54
N TRP A 44 -7.77 4.95 8.66
CA TRP A 44 -7.04 3.87 8.00
C TRP A 44 -5.93 4.42 7.10
N ILE A 45 -6.24 5.41 6.27
CA ILE A 45 -5.24 6.04 5.39
C ILE A 45 -4.17 6.78 6.20
N GLN A 46 -4.57 7.49 7.26
CA GLN A 46 -3.62 8.16 8.17
C GLN A 46 -2.63 7.17 8.77
N MET A 47 -3.12 6.02 9.26
CA MET A 47 -2.26 4.97 9.80
C MET A 47 -1.26 4.45 8.76
N HIS A 48 -1.67 4.29 7.51
CA HIS A 48 -0.76 3.90 6.42
C HIS A 48 0.30 4.96 6.13
N ALA A 49 -0.07 6.24 6.12
CA ALA A 49 0.89 7.34 5.98
C ALA A 49 1.89 7.36 7.14
N ASP A 50 1.40 7.26 8.39
CA ASP A 50 2.22 7.28 9.60
C ASP A 50 3.22 6.12 9.62
N VAL A 51 2.78 4.90 9.30
CA VAL A 51 3.65 3.71 9.32
C VAL A 51 4.69 3.74 8.23
N THR A 52 4.33 4.20 7.04
CA THR A 52 5.25 4.22 5.89
C THR A 52 6.17 5.44 5.88
N GLY A 53 5.76 6.54 6.51
CA GLY A 53 6.43 7.83 6.43
C GLY A 53 6.29 8.50 5.06
N VAL A 54 5.33 8.02 4.24
CA VAL A 54 5.11 8.51 2.88
C VAL A 54 3.71 9.12 2.79
N PRO A 55 3.59 10.37 2.28
CA PRO A 55 2.31 11.01 2.11
C PRO A 55 1.39 10.27 1.13
N ILE A 56 0.09 10.33 1.38
CA ILE A 56 -0.92 9.62 0.58
C ILE A 56 -1.91 10.62 -0.01
N ALA A 57 -1.99 10.64 -1.35
CA ALA A 57 -2.99 11.38 -2.09
C ALA A 57 -4.27 10.54 -2.26
N LEU A 58 -5.42 11.19 -2.16
CA LEU A 58 -6.74 10.62 -2.46
C LEU A 58 -7.27 11.21 -3.76
N THR A 59 -7.89 10.37 -4.57
CA THR A 59 -8.48 10.77 -5.85
C THR A 59 -9.99 10.99 -5.75
N GLU A 60 -10.52 11.92 -6.56
CA GLU A 60 -11.94 12.20 -6.68
C GLU A 60 -12.74 10.93 -7.00
N VAL A 61 -12.25 10.15 -7.96
CA VAL A 61 -12.84 8.86 -8.32
C VAL A 61 -12.14 7.76 -7.54
N GLY A 62 -12.81 7.23 -6.51
CA GLY A 62 -12.28 6.17 -5.66
C GLY A 62 -12.17 4.80 -6.34
N ASP A 63 -12.89 4.57 -7.44
CA ASP A 63 -12.81 3.31 -8.22
C ASP A 63 -11.81 3.45 -9.37
N ALA A 64 -10.54 3.19 -9.09
CA ALA A 64 -9.46 3.29 -10.06
C ALA A 64 -9.60 2.30 -11.23
N VAL A 65 -10.24 1.14 -11.01
CA VAL A 65 -10.42 0.12 -12.07
C VAL A 65 -11.41 0.62 -13.11
N VAL A 66 -12.55 1.15 -12.65
CA VAL A 66 -13.55 1.75 -13.53
C VAL A 66 -12.98 2.96 -14.26
N LEU A 67 -12.29 3.85 -13.54
CA LEU A 67 -11.65 5.02 -14.15
C LEU A 67 -10.64 4.62 -15.23
N GLY A 68 -9.77 3.64 -14.94
CA GLY A 68 -8.80 3.14 -15.91
C GLY A 68 -9.45 2.54 -17.16
N THR A 69 -10.56 1.82 -16.99
CA THR A 69 -11.35 1.29 -18.12
C THR A 69 -11.94 2.43 -18.97
N CYS A 70 -12.46 3.47 -18.33
CA CYS A 70 -12.95 4.66 -19.02
C CYS A 70 -11.85 5.38 -19.80
N MET A 71 -10.63 5.48 -19.26
CA MET A 71 -9.48 6.07 -19.95
C MET A 71 -9.12 5.29 -21.21
N VAL A 72 -9.05 3.96 -21.12
CA VAL A 72 -8.76 3.08 -22.27
C VAL A 72 -9.83 3.26 -23.35
N ALA A 73 -11.11 3.28 -22.97
CA ALA A 73 -12.22 3.49 -23.88
C ALA A 73 -12.17 4.88 -24.55
N ALA A 74 -11.85 5.93 -23.79
CA ALA A 74 -11.73 7.28 -24.29
C ALA A 74 -10.60 7.45 -25.30
N VAL A 75 -9.43 6.83 -25.05
CA VAL A 75 -8.32 6.79 -26.01
C VAL A 75 -8.71 6.00 -27.26
N GLY A 76 -9.37 4.85 -27.10
CA GLY A 76 -9.86 4.04 -28.23
C GLY A 76 -10.91 4.76 -29.09
N ALA A 77 -11.71 5.64 -28.49
CA ALA A 77 -12.66 6.50 -29.17
C ALA A 77 -12.04 7.76 -29.79
N GLY A 78 -10.74 8.00 -29.61
CA GLY A 78 -10.04 9.17 -30.13
C GLY A 78 -10.30 10.48 -29.37
N LEU A 79 -10.82 10.41 -28.15
CA LEU A 79 -11.03 11.59 -27.29
C LEU A 79 -9.72 12.10 -26.69
N PHE A 80 -8.76 11.23 -26.48
CA PHE A 80 -7.40 11.53 -26.05
C PHE A 80 -6.39 10.83 -26.96
N LYS A 81 -5.23 11.44 -27.12
CA LYS A 81 -4.15 10.92 -27.95
C LYS A 81 -3.57 9.61 -27.41
N ASP A 82 -3.38 9.55 -26.08
CA ASP A 82 -2.77 8.45 -25.37
C ASP A 82 -3.23 8.38 -23.92
N LEU A 83 -2.85 7.31 -23.22
CA LEU A 83 -3.22 7.11 -21.79
C LEU A 83 -2.61 8.17 -20.85
N PRO A 84 -1.39 8.65 -21.02
CA PRO A 84 -0.85 9.75 -20.23
C PRO A 84 -1.69 11.02 -20.30
N GLU A 85 -2.15 11.40 -21.48
CA GLU A 85 -3.04 12.55 -21.66
C GLU A 85 -4.39 12.31 -20.97
N ALA A 86 -5.01 11.15 -21.17
CA ALA A 86 -6.24 10.77 -20.52
C ALA A 86 -6.10 10.80 -18.99
N ALA A 87 -5.00 10.27 -18.45
CA ALA A 87 -4.74 10.29 -17.01
C ALA A 87 -4.61 11.72 -16.46
N THR A 88 -3.90 12.59 -17.17
CA THR A 88 -3.75 13.99 -16.77
C THR A 88 -5.10 14.73 -16.71
N GLN A 89 -6.04 14.38 -17.59
CA GLN A 89 -7.33 15.04 -17.69
C GLN A 89 -8.42 14.41 -16.82
N MET A 90 -8.29 13.13 -16.46
CA MET A 90 -9.34 12.38 -15.77
C MET A 90 -9.00 12.02 -14.32
N VAL A 91 -7.74 12.12 -13.89
CA VAL A 91 -7.33 11.84 -12.51
C VAL A 91 -7.13 13.16 -11.78
N HIS A 92 -7.98 13.41 -10.78
CA HIS A 92 -7.89 14.59 -9.93
C HIS A 92 -7.64 14.17 -8.49
N GLU A 93 -6.54 14.68 -7.90
CA GLU A 93 -6.25 14.52 -6.49
C GLU A 93 -7.05 15.57 -5.70
N ILE A 94 -7.77 15.14 -4.66
CA ILE A 94 -8.70 15.99 -3.90
C ILE A 94 -8.29 16.19 -2.44
N ASP A 95 -7.45 15.31 -1.91
CA ASP A 95 -6.97 15.40 -0.53
C ASP A 95 -5.57 14.81 -0.44
N PHE A 96 -4.82 15.24 0.58
CA PHE A 96 -3.46 14.83 0.80
C PHE A 96 -3.25 14.57 2.29
N ILE A 97 -2.83 13.37 2.64
CA ILE A 97 -2.64 12.95 4.02
C ILE A 97 -1.16 12.81 4.29
N GLU A 98 -0.64 13.75 5.07
CA GLU A 98 0.74 13.75 5.52
C GLU A 98 0.94 12.76 6.67
N PRO A 99 2.09 12.08 6.76
CA PRO A 99 2.45 11.26 7.90
C PRO A 99 2.68 12.13 9.14
N ASP A 100 2.21 11.66 10.29
CA ASP A 100 2.58 12.20 11.59
C ASP A 100 3.97 11.65 11.97
N GLN A 101 4.94 12.54 12.13
CA GLN A 101 6.34 12.15 12.34
C GLN A 101 6.56 11.43 13.67
N GLU A 102 5.89 11.82 14.75
CA GLU A 102 6.01 11.19 16.06
C GLU A 102 5.47 9.74 16.00
N ARG A 103 4.30 9.56 15.38
CA ARG A 103 3.73 8.24 15.14
C ARG A 103 4.58 7.40 14.19
N HIS A 104 5.15 8.00 13.16
CA HIS A 104 6.06 7.30 12.26
C HIS A 104 7.21 6.68 13.03
N GLU A 105 7.88 7.45 13.89
CA GLU A 105 9.01 6.97 14.71
C GLU A 105 8.59 5.83 15.65
N GLU A 106 7.43 5.95 16.30
CA GLU A 106 6.88 4.89 17.15
C GLU A 106 6.61 3.60 16.36
N TYR A 107 6.03 3.71 15.16
CA TYR A 107 5.71 2.56 14.32
C TYR A 107 6.95 1.83 13.80
N GLN A 108 8.10 2.49 13.65
CA GLN A 108 9.31 1.84 13.14
C GLN A 108 9.73 0.64 14.00
N TYR A 109 9.59 0.72 15.31
CA TYR A 109 9.85 -0.42 16.19
C TYR A 109 9.03 -1.67 15.80
N TYR A 110 7.73 -1.48 15.54
CA TYR A 110 6.84 -2.59 15.18
C TYR A 110 7.08 -3.10 13.76
N VAL A 111 7.47 -2.22 12.84
CA VAL A 111 7.86 -2.61 11.47
C VAL A 111 9.13 -3.44 11.50
N ASP A 112 10.12 -3.06 12.30
CA ASP A 112 11.36 -3.82 12.47
C ASP A 112 11.06 -5.24 13.00
N LYS A 113 10.23 -5.35 14.04
CA LYS A 113 9.81 -6.65 14.58
C LYS A 113 9.06 -7.50 13.55
N TYR A 114 8.23 -6.86 12.72
CA TYR A 114 7.55 -7.55 11.62
C TYR A 114 8.56 -8.08 10.58
N CYS A 115 9.53 -7.27 10.19
CA CYS A 115 10.58 -7.68 9.26
C CYS A 115 11.42 -8.85 9.80
N ASP A 116 11.71 -8.85 11.11
CA ASP A 116 12.49 -9.89 11.79
C ASP A 116 11.72 -11.21 11.96
N THR A 117 10.39 -11.19 11.88
CA THR A 117 9.56 -12.37 12.21
C THR A 117 9.87 -13.54 11.28
N TYR A 118 9.87 -13.34 9.96
CA TYR A 118 10.12 -14.42 9.00
C TYR A 118 11.54 -14.99 9.10
N PRO A 119 12.62 -14.19 9.14
CA PRO A 119 13.97 -14.71 9.34
C PRO A 119 14.10 -15.58 10.59
N GLN A 120 13.45 -15.21 11.70
CA GLN A 120 13.51 -15.97 12.95
C GLN A 120 12.72 -17.29 12.89
N LEU A 121 11.60 -17.31 12.19
CA LEU A 121 10.74 -18.49 12.07
C LEU A 121 11.07 -19.38 10.88
N ARG A 122 11.92 -18.93 9.98
CA ARG A 122 12.20 -19.57 8.69
C ARG A 122 12.56 -21.05 8.81
N LEU A 123 13.48 -21.38 9.71
CA LEU A 123 13.92 -22.78 9.87
C LEU A 123 12.77 -23.68 10.32
N MET A 124 11.97 -23.22 11.27
CA MET A 124 10.81 -23.96 11.76
C MET A 124 9.75 -24.13 10.67
N ILE A 125 9.49 -23.08 9.87
CA ILE A 125 8.51 -23.13 8.77
C ILE A 125 8.97 -24.11 7.69
N HIS A 126 10.26 -24.11 7.32
CA HIS A 126 10.81 -25.03 6.34
C HIS A 126 10.76 -26.47 6.82
N ASP A 127 11.12 -26.75 8.08
CA ASP A 127 11.01 -28.08 8.70
C ASP A 127 9.57 -28.63 8.62
N MET A 128 8.58 -27.78 8.91
CA MET A 128 7.16 -28.17 8.79
C MET A 128 6.75 -28.49 7.35
N VAL A 129 7.24 -27.70 6.37
CA VAL A 129 6.93 -27.92 4.94
C VAL A 129 7.59 -29.21 4.44
N ASP A 130 8.86 -29.44 4.80
CA ASP A 130 9.60 -30.64 4.42
C ASP A 130 8.94 -31.90 5.00
N HIS A 131 8.54 -31.84 6.27
CA HIS A 131 7.80 -32.94 6.90
C HIS A 131 6.46 -33.30 6.21
N GLU A 132 5.74 -32.31 5.69
CA GLU A 132 4.51 -32.59 4.93
C GLU A 132 4.80 -33.09 3.51
N ALA A 133 5.90 -32.66 2.89
CA ALA A 133 6.31 -33.17 1.58
C ALA A 133 6.73 -34.66 1.61
N ASP A 134 7.35 -35.11 2.70
CA ASP A 134 7.77 -36.51 2.88
C ASP A 134 6.58 -37.49 3.09
N LYS A 135 5.36 -36.97 3.33
CA LYS A 135 4.16 -37.81 3.50
C LYS A 135 3.41 -38.11 2.17
N ASN A 136 3.79 -37.45 1.07
CA ASN A 136 3.17 -37.62 -0.25
C ASN A 136 4.11 -38.34 -1.22
#